data_274e8d3fbd7551766e4fb16e5a1024bc
#
_entry.id   274e8d3fbd7551766e4fb16e5a1024bc
#
_cell.length_a   1.000
_cell.length_b   1.000
_cell.length_c   1.000
_cell.angle_alpha   90.00
_cell.angle_beta   90.00
_cell.angle_gamma   90.00
#
_symmetry.space_group_name_H-M   'P 1'
#
loop_
_entity.id
_entity.type
_entity.pdbx_description
1 polymer ?
#
loop_
_entity_poly.entity_id
_entity_poly.type
_entity_poly.pdbx_seq_one_letter_code
_entity_poly.pdbx_strand_id
1 'polypeptide(L)'
;MGESGSGKSTLARLLLGLERPDRGIVLLEGQPLRQWRARGGRLSVVFQDYVTSVDPGFTLAEAVDEGLGPGCRLSRRERRREVDRLLERVGLSPSLSGRLPHELSGGQVQRACIARALAARPSFLVLDEAVSSLDVPVQVQILELLRDIRSDMTCLFITHDLQAATLVCDSLLVLDQGRCAEHLPVSQLGSARSPRLRRMLETVVPFRSAWDGSCDEAAGTGRAPGATKV
;
A
#
# COMPACT_ATOMS: atom_id res chain seq x y z
N MET A 1 -10.06 -6.57 -0.80
CA MET A 1 -9.50 -7.78 -1.46
C MET A 1 -10.56 -8.43 -2.34
N GLY A 2 -10.20 -9.31 -3.31
CA GLY A 2 -11.14 -10.01 -4.20
C GLY A 2 -10.45 -10.50 -5.47
N GLU A 3 -11.12 -11.35 -6.28
CA GLU A 3 -10.58 -11.83 -7.56
C GLU A 3 -10.46 -10.73 -8.62
N SER A 4 -9.76 -11.06 -9.70
CA SER A 4 -9.82 -10.22 -10.89
C SER A 4 -11.28 -10.09 -11.35
N GLY A 5 -11.69 -8.88 -11.71
CA GLY A 5 -13.07 -8.60 -12.09
C GLY A 5 -14.09 -8.48 -10.95
N SER A 6 -13.71 -8.60 -9.67
CA SER A 6 -14.66 -8.44 -8.54
C SER A 6 -15.11 -7.00 -8.28
N GLY A 7 -14.58 -6.01 -9.00
CA GLY A 7 -14.99 -4.61 -8.88
C GLY A 7 -14.06 -3.73 -8.02
N LYS A 8 -12.87 -4.21 -7.61
CA LYS A 8 -11.93 -3.43 -6.75
C LYS A 8 -11.50 -2.10 -7.37
N SER A 9 -11.02 -2.13 -8.61
CA SER A 9 -10.57 -0.91 -9.29
C SER A 9 -11.73 0.03 -9.64
N THR A 10 -12.92 -0.51 -9.93
CA THR A 10 -14.14 0.30 -10.09
C THR A 10 -14.49 1.00 -8.78
N LEU A 11 -14.45 0.29 -7.64
CA LEU A 11 -14.66 0.89 -6.33
C LEU A 11 -13.64 2.00 -6.06
N ALA A 12 -12.35 1.76 -6.36
CA ALA A 12 -11.31 2.78 -6.23
C ALA A 12 -11.62 4.03 -7.05
N ARG A 13 -12.01 3.88 -8.32
CA ARG A 13 -12.34 5.01 -9.21
C ARG A 13 -13.57 5.79 -8.73
N LEU A 14 -14.58 5.11 -8.19
CA LEU A 14 -15.74 5.76 -7.58
C LEU A 14 -15.34 6.57 -6.34
N LEU A 15 -14.53 5.99 -5.44
CA LEU A 15 -14.04 6.68 -4.23
C LEU A 15 -13.13 7.86 -4.56
N LEU A 16 -12.35 7.77 -5.63
CA LEU A 16 -11.53 8.86 -6.15
C LEU A 16 -12.34 9.90 -6.92
N GLY A 17 -13.62 9.65 -7.21
CA GLY A 17 -14.46 10.53 -8.01
C GLY A 17 -14.02 10.63 -9.48
N LEU A 18 -13.29 9.62 -9.97
CA LEU A 18 -12.93 9.46 -11.39
C LEU A 18 -14.12 8.94 -12.20
N GLU A 19 -14.99 8.20 -11.53
CA GLU A 19 -16.26 7.71 -12.07
C GLU A 19 -17.42 8.17 -11.17
N ARG A 20 -18.62 8.26 -11.74
CA ARG A 20 -19.84 8.57 -10.99
C ARG A 20 -20.62 7.29 -10.75
N PRO A 21 -21.16 7.08 -9.55
CA PRO A 21 -22.04 5.94 -9.33
C PRO A 21 -23.37 6.15 -10.06
N ASP A 22 -23.89 5.09 -10.69
CA ASP A 22 -25.22 5.11 -11.32
C ASP A 22 -26.33 5.32 -10.29
N ARG A 23 -26.14 4.84 -9.08
CA ARG A 23 -27.04 4.99 -7.93
C ARG A 23 -26.25 5.15 -6.64
N GLY A 24 -26.83 5.90 -5.70
CA GLY A 24 -26.20 6.17 -4.43
C GLY A 24 -25.21 7.35 -4.47
N ILE A 25 -24.45 7.51 -3.40
CA ILE A 25 -23.47 8.60 -3.23
C ILE A 25 -22.20 8.08 -2.59
N VAL A 26 -21.10 8.73 -2.90
CA VAL A 26 -19.81 8.50 -2.21
C VAL A 26 -19.66 9.56 -1.12
N LEU A 27 -19.48 9.10 0.11
CA LEU A 27 -19.24 9.97 1.28
C LEU A 27 -17.84 9.70 1.83
N LEU A 28 -17.12 10.78 2.13
CA LEU A 28 -15.89 10.76 2.92
C LEU A 28 -16.14 11.62 4.17
N GLU A 29 -15.87 11.04 5.35
CA GLU A 29 -16.18 11.68 6.63
C GLU A 29 -17.64 12.18 6.73
N GLY A 30 -18.58 11.37 6.21
CA GLY A 30 -20.01 11.72 6.19
C GLY A 30 -20.42 12.82 5.21
N GLN A 31 -19.51 13.32 4.40
CA GLN A 31 -19.76 14.38 3.42
C GLN A 31 -19.65 13.89 1.99
N PRO A 32 -20.52 14.35 1.06
CA PRO A 32 -20.36 14.06 -0.35
C PRO A 32 -18.96 14.44 -0.83
N LEU A 33 -18.31 13.57 -1.62
CA LEU A 33 -16.92 13.70 -2.08
C LEU A 33 -16.59 15.10 -2.61
N ARG A 34 -17.50 15.72 -3.39
CA ARG A 34 -17.31 17.08 -3.92
C ARG A 34 -17.19 18.13 -2.81
N GLN A 35 -18.05 18.04 -1.77
CA GLN A 35 -18.02 18.97 -0.65
C GLN A 35 -16.81 18.75 0.23
N TRP A 36 -16.44 17.50 0.46
CA TRP A 36 -15.24 17.13 1.21
C TRP A 36 -13.97 17.70 0.55
N ARG A 37 -13.83 17.57 -0.78
CA ARG A 37 -12.72 18.18 -1.54
C ARG A 37 -12.72 19.71 -1.44
N ALA A 38 -13.88 20.36 -1.55
CA ALA A 38 -14.00 21.81 -1.44
C ALA A 38 -13.57 22.35 -0.07
N ARG A 39 -13.60 21.52 0.97
CA ARG A 39 -13.13 21.84 2.32
C ARG A 39 -11.66 21.52 2.58
N GLY A 40 -10.90 21.21 1.55
CA GLY A 40 -9.48 20.93 1.63
C GLY A 40 -9.12 19.44 1.78
N GLY A 41 -10.08 18.54 1.63
CA GLY A 41 -9.81 17.11 1.57
C GLY A 41 -8.93 16.74 0.38
N ARG A 42 -7.86 16.01 0.64
CA ARG A 42 -6.87 15.63 -0.38
C ARG A 42 -6.90 14.14 -0.62
N LEU A 43 -7.12 13.77 -1.87
CA LEU A 43 -7.07 12.40 -2.37
C LEU A 43 -5.77 12.19 -3.13
N SER A 44 -5.18 11.04 -2.95
CA SER A 44 -4.07 10.59 -3.80
C SER A 44 -4.24 9.12 -4.17
N VAL A 45 -3.61 8.72 -5.25
CA VAL A 45 -3.69 7.34 -5.75
C VAL A 45 -2.37 6.90 -6.36
N VAL A 46 -2.06 5.63 -6.15
CA VAL A 46 -1.03 4.91 -6.88
C VAL A 46 -1.72 3.74 -7.58
N PHE A 47 -1.71 3.78 -8.90
CA PHE A 47 -2.29 2.71 -9.74
C PHE A 47 -1.28 1.59 -9.97
N GLN A 48 -1.79 0.42 -10.33
CA GLN A 48 -1.01 -0.75 -10.71
C GLN A 48 -0.07 -0.47 -11.89
N ASP A 49 -0.55 0.29 -12.89
CA ASP A 49 0.26 0.72 -14.02
C ASP A 49 1.03 2.00 -13.68
N TYR A 50 2.21 1.81 -13.13
CA TYR A 50 3.11 2.92 -12.78
C TYR A 50 3.85 3.50 -14.00
N VAL A 51 4.00 2.73 -15.08
CA VAL A 51 4.75 3.16 -16.28
C VAL A 51 4.05 4.32 -16.97
N THR A 52 2.73 4.21 -17.14
CA THR A 52 1.90 5.27 -17.74
C THR A 52 1.53 6.37 -16.74
N SER A 53 1.86 6.19 -15.46
CA SER A 53 1.52 7.14 -14.39
C SER A 53 2.51 8.30 -14.27
N VAL A 54 3.66 8.25 -14.93
CA VAL A 54 4.71 9.28 -14.90
C VAL A 54 4.94 9.78 -16.33
N ASP A 55 5.05 11.10 -16.50
CA ASP A 55 5.45 11.68 -17.78
C ASP A 55 6.89 11.21 -18.11
N PRO A 56 7.10 10.56 -19.27
CA PRO A 56 8.42 10.04 -19.65
C PRO A 56 9.49 11.13 -19.84
N GLY A 57 9.09 12.38 -19.99
CA GLY A 57 9.97 13.54 -20.09
C GLY A 57 10.34 14.15 -18.72
N PHE A 58 9.72 13.71 -17.63
CA PHE A 58 10.03 14.20 -16.30
C PHE A 58 11.19 13.40 -15.68
N THR A 59 12.09 14.10 -15.03
CA THR A 59 13.04 13.47 -14.11
C THR A 59 12.32 12.91 -12.88
N LEU A 60 12.97 12.01 -12.18
CA LEU A 60 12.43 11.44 -10.92
C LEU A 60 12.02 12.53 -9.93
N ALA A 61 12.84 13.57 -9.80
CA ALA A 61 12.53 14.69 -8.92
C ALA A 61 11.31 15.48 -9.37
N GLU A 62 11.17 15.75 -10.67
CA GLU A 62 10.01 16.47 -11.22
C GLU A 62 8.73 15.67 -11.07
N ALA A 63 8.79 14.34 -11.27
CA ALA A 63 7.66 13.47 -11.05
C ALA A 63 7.17 13.49 -9.59
N VAL A 64 8.08 13.52 -8.61
CA VAL A 64 7.70 13.64 -7.18
C VAL A 64 7.25 15.06 -6.83
N ASP A 65 7.92 16.09 -7.38
CA ASP A 65 7.60 17.50 -7.16
C ASP A 65 6.18 17.86 -7.66
N GLU A 66 5.71 17.22 -8.74
CA GLU A 66 4.33 17.35 -9.21
C GLU A 66 3.31 17.08 -8.08
N GLY A 67 3.59 16.12 -7.22
CA GLY A 67 2.74 15.78 -6.08
C GLY A 67 2.62 16.89 -5.03
N LEU A 68 3.59 17.81 -4.93
CA LEU A 68 3.48 18.97 -4.05
C LEU A 68 2.42 19.97 -4.54
N GLY A 69 2.07 19.91 -5.83
CA GLY A 69 1.04 20.74 -6.44
C GLY A 69 1.40 22.21 -6.62
N PRO A 70 0.61 22.95 -7.42
CA PRO A 70 0.87 24.36 -7.72
C PRO A 70 0.61 25.30 -6.54
N GLY A 71 -0.20 24.90 -5.57
CA GLY A 71 -0.50 25.67 -4.35
C GLY A 71 0.55 25.56 -3.24
N CYS A 72 1.62 24.83 -3.46
CA CYS A 72 2.67 24.65 -2.48
C CYS A 72 3.46 25.96 -2.28
N ARG A 73 3.48 26.48 -1.03
CA ARG A 73 4.14 27.74 -0.67
C ARG A 73 5.64 27.62 -0.41
N LEU A 74 6.23 26.44 -0.65
CA LEU A 74 7.66 26.22 -0.49
C LEU A 74 8.45 26.93 -1.59
N SER A 75 9.58 27.54 -1.23
CA SER A 75 10.58 28.02 -2.19
C SER A 75 11.16 26.84 -3.00
N ARG A 76 11.79 27.14 -4.14
CA ARG A 76 12.43 26.13 -4.99
C ARG A 76 13.43 25.24 -4.21
N ARG A 77 14.19 25.84 -3.28
CA ARG A 77 15.15 25.12 -2.43
C ARG A 77 14.44 24.20 -1.43
N GLU A 78 13.35 24.65 -0.85
CA GLU A 78 12.56 23.84 0.10
C GLU A 78 11.83 22.70 -0.61
N ARG A 79 11.25 22.94 -1.80
CA ARG A 79 10.65 21.89 -2.63
C ARG A 79 11.68 20.80 -2.93
N ARG A 80 12.88 21.16 -3.35
CA ARG A 80 13.94 20.20 -3.61
C ARG A 80 14.26 19.34 -2.38
N ARG A 81 14.41 19.95 -1.21
CA ARG A 81 14.67 19.22 0.04
C ARG A 81 13.53 18.28 0.40
N GLU A 82 12.28 18.71 0.17
CA GLU A 82 11.11 17.88 0.45
C GLU A 82 11.05 16.69 -0.52
N VAL A 83 11.36 16.89 -1.79
CA VAL A 83 11.49 15.82 -2.78
C VAL A 83 12.57 14.81 -2.36
N ASP A 84 13.77 15.29 -2.00
CA ASP A 84 14.86 14.42 -1.57
C ASP A 84 14.44 13.59 -0.33
N ARG A 85 13.79 14.21 0.65
CA ARG A 85 13.24 13.54 1.84
C ARG A 85 12.19 12.48 1.49
N LEU A 86 11.32 12.77 0.55
CA LEU A 86 10.28 11.82 0.11
C LEU A 86 10.89 10.63 -0.64
N LEU A 87 11.92 10.87 -1.46
CA LEU A 87 12.67 9.79 -2.11
C LEU A 87 13.34 8.87 -1.08
N GLU A 88 14.01 9.44 -0.09
CA GLU A 88 14.63 8.66 1.00
C GLU A 88 13.58 7.82 1.76
N ARG A 89 12.41 8.38 2.04
CA ARG A 89 11.32 7.67 2.74
C ARG A 89 10.84 6.42 1.99
N VAL A 90 10.90 6.42 0.67
CA VAL A 90 10.55 5.25 -0.15
C VAL A 90 11.77 4.39 -0.52
N GLY A 91 12.91 4.60 0.15
CA GLY A 91 14.13 3.85 -0.08
C GLY A 91 14.81 4.13 -1.43
N LEU A 92 14.64 5.34 -1.96
CA LEU A 92 15.33 5.81 -3.16
C LEU A 92 16.44 6.81 -2.78
N SER A 93 17.62 6.63 -3.37
CA SER A 93 18.70 7.61 -3.20
C SER A 93 18.37 8.93 -3.90
N PRO A 94 18.55 10.10 -3.25
CA PRO A 94 18.42 11.40 -3.91
C PRO A 94 19.33 11.58 -5.13
N SER A 95 20.39 10.79 -5.25
CA SER A 95 21.28 10.79 -6.43
C SER A 95 20.56 10.39 -7.73
N LEU A 96 19.43 9.69 -7.61
CA LEU A 96 18.59 9.31 -8.76
C LEU A 96 17.67 10.44 -9.23
N SER A 97 17.59 11.55 -8.52
CA SER A 97 16.66 12.66 -8.77
C SER A 97 16.65 13.19 -10.21
N GLY A 98 17.83 13.19 -10.88
CA GLY A 98 17.97 13.66 -12.26
C GLY A 98 17.75 12.61 -13.33
N ARG A 99 17.43 11.35 -12.96
CA ARG A 99 17.19 10.27 -13.91
C ARG A 99 15.78 10.35 -14.49
N LEU A 100 15.67 9.94 -15.75
CA LEU A 100 14.40 9.78 -16.46
C LEU A 100 13.80 8.39 -16.17
N PRO A 101 12.48 8.18 -16.27
CA PRO A 101 11.82 6.92 -15.97
C PRO A 101 12.43 5.71 -16.70
N HIS A 102 12.83 5.87 -17.94
CA HIS A 102 13.43 4.80 -18.75
C HIS A 102 14.86 4.41 -18.32
N GLU A 103 15.52 5.20 -17.47
CA GLU A 103 16.83 4.92 -16.89
C GLU A 103 16.72 4.21 -15.53
N LEU A 104 15.51 3.96 -15.05
CA LEU A 104 15.21 3.42 -13.73
C LEU A 104 14.60 2.01 -13.85
N SER A 105 14.78 1.19 -12.82
CA SER A 105 14.03 -0.06 -12.72
C SER A 105 12.54 0.20 -12.46
N GLY A 106 11.67 -0.75 -12.85
CA GLY A 106 10.23 -0.65 -12.60
C GLY A 106 9.89 -0.40 -11.12
N GLY A 107 10.59 -1.09 -10.21
CA GLY A 107 10.43 -0.88 -8.77
C GLY A 107 10.89 0.51 -8.29
N GLN A 108 11.88 1.14 -8.95
CA GLN A 108 12.28 2.51 -8.64
C GLN A 108 11.22 3.51 -9.09
N VAL A 109 10.67 3.35 -10.30
CA VAL A 109 9.57 4.20 -10.80
C VAL A 109 8.34 4.05 -9.91
N GLN A 110 7.98 2.84 -9.53
CA GLN A 110 6.83 2.59 -8.65
C GLN A 110 6.99 3.24 -7.28
N ARG A 111 8.17 3.16 -6.66
CA ARG A 111 8.47 3.87 -5.40
C ARG A 111 8.40 5.39 -5.57
N ALA A 112 8.82 5.92 -6.72
CA ALA A 112 8.65 7.34 -7.02
C ALA A 112 7.16 7.73 -7.13
N CYS A 113 6.31 6.89 -7.72
CA CYS A 113 4.86 7.11 -7.73
C CYS A 113 4.27 7.15 -6.32
N ILE A 114 4.76 6.31 -5.40
CA ILE A 114 4.36 6.36 -3.99
C ILE A 114 4.86 7.66 -3.34
N ALA A 115 6.11 8.07 -3.57
CA ALA A 115 6.64 9.34 -3.06
C ALA A 115 5.83 10.54 -3.56
N ARG A 116 5.47 10.57 -4.87
CA ARG A 116 4.59 11.58 -5.47
C ARG A 116 3.22 11.62 -4.79
N ALA A 117 2.64 10.46 -4.54
CA ALA A 117 1.34 10.37 -3.87
C ALA A 117 1.40 10.91 -2.44
N LEU A 118 2.47 10.64 -1.71
CA LEU A 118 2.71 11.15 -0.35
C LEU A 118 3.03 12.66 -0.33
N ALA A 119 3.66 13.20 -1.39
CA ALA A 119 3.96 14.61 -1.52
C ALA A 119 2.71 15.49 -1.43
N ALA A 120 1.57 15.00 -1.94
CA ALA A 120 0.27 15.66 -1.83
C ALA A 120 -0.25 15.78 -0.39
N ARG A 121 0.38 15.12 0.59
CA ARG A 121 -0.09 14.99 1.99
C ARG A 121 -1.58 14.62 2.03
N PRO A 122 -1.95 13.47 1.46
CA PRO A 122 -3.35 13.10 1.31
C PRO A 122 -4.01 12.82 2.66
N SER A 123 -5.29 13.14 2.78
CA SER A 123 -6.13 12.64 3.87
C SER A 123 -6.66 11.24 3.58
N PHE A 124 -6.75 10.89 2.27
CA PHE A 124 -7.16 9.58 1.80
C PHE A 124 -6.27 9.13 0.64
N LEU A 125 -5.59 7.99 0.83
CA LEU A 125 -4.69 7.40 -0.16
C LEU A 125 -5.26 6.07 -0.66
N VAL A 126 -5.31 5.90 -1.98
CA VAL A 126 -5.64 4.63 -2.62
C VAL A 126 -4.38 4.02 -3.21
N LEU A 127 -4.12 2.76 -2.88
CA LEU A 127 -3.04 1.96 -3.42
C LEU A 127 -3.66 0.77 -4.16
N ASP A 128 -3.70 0.80 -5.48
CA ASP A 128 -4.29 -0.25 -6.31
C ASP A 128 -3.17 -1.17 -6.82
N GLU A 129 -2.96 -2.30 -6.16
CA GLU A 129 -1.89 -3.28 -6.40
C GLU A 129 -0.48 -2.66 -6.49
N ALA A 130 -0.29 -1.54 -5.80
CA ALA A 130 0.88 -0.68 -5.92
C ALA A 130 2.20 -1.29 -5.41
N VAL A 131 2.17 -2.45 -4.74
CA VAL A 131 3.36 -3.12 -4.20
C VAL A 131 3.56 -4.53 -4.74
N SER A 132 2.62 -5.04 -5.56
CA SER A 132 2.62 -6.43 -6.03
C SER A 132 3.76 -6.76 -7.01
N SER A 133 4.30 -5.76 -7.69
CA SER A 133 5.40 -5.91 -8.66
C SER A 133 6.79 -5.61 -8.08
N LEU A 134 6.86 -5.33 -6.77
CA LEU A 134 8.12 -5.10 -6.08
C LEU A 134 8.74 -6.42 -5.61
N ASP A 135 10.06 -6.47 -5.57
CA ASP A 135 10.79 -7.54 -4.90
C ASP A 135 10.52 -7.54 -3.38
N VAL A 136 10.55 -8.72 -2.77
CA VAL A 136 10.11 -8.93 -1.36
C VAL A 136 10.78 -7.95 -0.37
N PRO A 137 12.11 -7.71 -0.39
CA PRO A 137 12.72 -6.76 0.55
C PRO A 137 12.18 -5.34 0.42
N VAL A 138 11.96 -4.88 -0.83
CA VAL A 138 11.41 -3.53 -1.08
C VAL A 138 9.93 -3.48 -0.73
N GLN A 139 9.18 -4.54 -1.03
CA GLN A 139 7.78 -4.63 -0.64
C GLN A 139 7.62 -4.47 0.88
N VAL A 140 8.43 -5.17 1.67
CA VAL A 140 8.42 -5.06 3.14
C VAL A 140 8.71 -3.63 3.59
N GLN A 141 9.75 -2.97 3.05
CA GLN A 141 10.07 -1.58 3.37
C GLN A 141 8.90 -0.62 3.11
N ILE A 142 8.21 -0.79 1.98
CA ILE A 142 7.05 0.05 1.66
C ILE A 142 5.86 -0.26 2.57
N LEU A 143 5.61 -1.52 2.91
CA LEU A 143 4.55 -1.90 3.84
C LEU A 143 4.82 -1.34 5.24
N GLU A 144 6.06 -1.36 5.72
CA GLU A 144 6.46 -0.73 6.99
C GLU A 144 6.25 0.79 6.94
N LEU A 145 6.68 1.46 5.86
CA LEU A 145 6.42 2.88 5.67
C LEU A 145 4.92 3.19 5.74
N LEU A 146 4.09 2.42 5.03
CA LEU A 146 2.62 2.61 5.03
C LEU A 146 2.03 2.42 6.42
N ARG A 147 2.52 1.43 7.18
CA ARG A 147 2.11 1.19 8.56
C ARG A 147 2.45 2.39 9.46
N ASP A 148 3.64 2.98 9.30
CA ASP A 148 4.09 4.09 10.14
C ASP A 148 3.31 5.39 9.89
N ILE A 149 2.83 5.60 8.65
CA ILE A 149 2.09 6.81 8.28
C ILE A 149 0.56 6.68 8.34
N ARG A 150 0.04 5.49 8.67
CA ARG A 150 -1.42 5.24 8.71
C ARG A 150 -2.17 6.06 9.75
N SER A 151 -1.48 6.55 10.81
CA SER A 151 -2.08 7.45 11.80
C SER A 151 -2.46 8.81 11.23
N ASP A 152 -1.81 9.23 10.15
CA ASP A 152 -1.93 10.57 9.59
C ASP A 152 -2.95 10.64 8.44
N MET A 153 -3.40 9.48 7.93
CA MET A 153 -4.32 9.40 6.80
C MET A 153 -5.09 8.08 6.77
N THR A 154 -6.23 8.08 6.07
CA THR A 154 -6.93 6.85 5.72
C THR A 154 -6.32 6.25 4.45
N CYS A 155 -6.02 4.95 4.48
CA CYS A 155 -5.47 4.23 3.33
C CYS A 155 -6.43 3.12 2.87
N LEU A 156 -6.78 3.10 1.60
CA LEU A 156 -7.41 1.97 0.94
C LEU A 156 -6.35 1.18 0.18
N PHE A 157 -6.00 0.02 0.71
CA PHE A 157 -5.02 -0.87 0.10
C PHE A 157 -5.73 -2.00 -0.65
N ILE A 158 -5.69 -1.95 -1.98
CA ILE A 158 -6.23 -2.97 -2.86
C ILE A 158 -5.10 -3.94 -3.18
N THR A 159 -5.27 -5.18 -2.77
CA THR A 159 -4.30 -6.25 -3.01
C THR A 159 -5.00 -7.60 -3.07
N HIS A 160 -4.37 -8.58 -3.70
CA HIS A 160 -4.71 -10.00 -3.60
C HIS A 160 -3.83 -10.73 -2.57
N ASP A 161 -2.80 -10.06 -2.04
CA ASP A 161 -1.90 -10.60 -1.02
C ASP A 161 -2.47 -10.34 0.39
N LEU A 162 -2.95 -11.43 1.02
CA LEU A 162 -3.51 -11.37 2.37
C LEU A 162 -2.43 -11.06 3.42
N GLN A 163 -1.19 -11.52 3.22
CA GLN A 163 -0.10 -11.25 4.16
C GLN A 163 0.22 -9.76 4.19
N ALA A 164 0.40 -9.16 3.01
CA ALA A 164 0.62 -7.71 2.90
C ALA A 164 -0.54 -6.92 3.53
N ALA A 165 -1.79 -7.34 3.28
CA ALA A 165 -2.95 -6.68 3.86
C ALA A 165 -2.98 -6.75 5.39
N THR A 166 -2.63 -7.90 5.98
CA THR A 166 -2.63 -8.08 7.44
C THR A 166 -1.55 -7.27 8.15
N LEU A 167 -0.45 -6.95 7.45
CA LEU A 167 0.63 -6.13 8.01
C LEU A 167 0.29 -4.64 8.11
N VAL A 168 -0.57 -4.14 7.20
CA VAL A 168 -0.80 -2.69 7.03
C VAL A 168 -2.21 -2.27 7.43
N CYS A 169 -3.22 -3.13 7.20
CA CYS A 169 -4.62 -2.77 7.33
C CYS A 169 -5.17 -3.10 8.73
N ASP A 170 -6.10 -2.28 9.21
CA ASP A 170 -6.86 -2.53 10.44
C ASP A 170 -8.08 -3.44 10.17
N SER A 171 -8.61 -3.40 8.95
CA SER A 171 -9.76 -4.20 8.54
C SER A 171 -9.65 -4.66 7.10
N LEU A 172 -10.31 -5.77 6.79
CA LEU A 172 -10.40 -6.33 5.44
C LEU A 172 -11.82 -6.24 4.93
N LEU A 173 -11.94 -5.82 3.68
CA LEU A 173 -13.18 -5.85 2.90
C LEU A 173 -12.97 -6.80 1.73
N VAL A 174 -13.80 -7.85 1.66
CA VAL A 174 -13.78 -8.83 0.59
C VAL A 174 -14.87 -8.50 -0.44
N LEU A 175 -14.44 -8.22 -1.67
CA LEU A 175 -15.35 -8.01 -2.78
C LEU A 175 -15.51 -9.29 -3.59
N ASP A 176 -16.76 -9.61 -3.91
CA ASP A 176 -17.13 -10.70 -4.79
C ASP A 176 -18.28 -10.27 -5.71
N GLN A 177 -18.08 -10.38 -7.03
CA GLN A 177 -19.07 -10.00 -8.06
C GLN A 177 -19.71 -8.61 -7.83
N GLY A 178 -18.89 -7.60 -7.49
CA GLY A 178 -19.34 -6.23 -7.25
C GLY A 178 -20.05 -6.00 -5.92
N ARG A 179 -20.09 -7.01 -5.03
CA ARG A 179 -20.73 -6.92 -3.71
C ARG A 179 -19.70 -7.07 -2.60
N CYS A 180 -19.94 -6.41 -1.47
CA CYS A 180 -19.20 -6.67 -0.25
C CYS A 180 -19.65 -8.03 0.31
N ALA A 181 -18.81 -9.05 0.15
CA ALA A 181 -19.09 -10.40 0.65
C ALA A 181 -18.82 -10.49 2.15
N GLU A 182 -17.81 -9.76 2.64
CA GLU A 182 -17.46 -9.72 4.06
C GLU A 182 -16.63 -8.47 4.37
N HIS A 183 -16.82 -7.92 5.56
CA HIS A 183 -16.00 -6.88 6.15
C HIS A 183 -15.73 -7.22 7.61
N LEU A 184 -14.46 -7.31 7.99
CA LEU A 184 -14.07 -7.67 9.36
C LEU A 184 -12.72 -7.04 9.73
N PRO A 185 -12.49 -6.79 11.04
CA PRO A 185 -11.18 -6.41 11.53
C PRO A 185 -10.13 -7.51 11.27
N VAL A 186 -8.88 -7.12 11.02
CA VAL A 186 -7.76 -8.06 10.85
C VAL A 186 -7.60 -8.97 12.08
N SER A 187 -7.83 -8.42 13.29
CA SER A 187 -7.81 -9.18 14.55
C SER A 187 -8.86 -10.30 14.63
N GLN A 188 -9.88 -10.30 13.77
CA GLN A 188 -10.98 -11.27 13.74
C GLN A 188 -10.93 -12.20 12.53
N LEU A 189 -9.82 -12.30 11.83
CA LEU A 189 -9.67 -13.15 10.63
C LEU A 189 -10.02 -14.63 10.89
N GLY A 190 -9.77 -15.14 12.09
CA GLY A 190 -10.17 -16.50 12.49
C GLY A 190 -11.68 -16.74 12.50
N SER A 191 -12.51 -15.67 12.51
CA SER A 191 -13.98 -15.75 12.44
C SER A 191 -14.54 -15.57 11.04
N ALA A 192 -13.69 -15.58 10.00
CA ALA A 192 -14.09 -15.40 8.61
C ALA A 192 -15.19 -16.38 8.18
N ARG A 193 -16.24 -15.85 7.55
CA ARG A 193 -17.41 -16.63 7.09
C ARG A 193 -17.39 -16.83 5.57
N SER A 194 -16.88 -15.85 4.83
CA SER A 194 -16.78 -15.94 3.38
C SER A 194 -15.94 -17.16 2.97
N PRO A 195 -16.46 -18.06 2.15
CA PRO A 195 -15.71 -19.23 1.65
C PRO A 195 -14.42 -18.81 0.96
N ARG A 196 -14.45 -17.64 0.34
CA ARG A 196 -13.31 -17.09 -0.33
C ARG A 196 -12.19 -16.68 0.64
N LEU A 197 -12.52 -15.90 1.67
CA LEU A 197 -11.52 -15.48 2.65
C LEU A 197 -10.95 -16.69 3.39
N ARG A 198 -11.77 -17.69 3.69
CA ARG A 198 -11.29 -18.96 4.28
C ARG A 198 -10.27 -19.67 3.40
N ARG A 199 -10.52 -19.80 2.09
CA ARG A 199 -9.53 -20.39 1.17
C ARG A 199 -8.24 -19.60 1.12
N MET A 200 -8.33 -18.27 1.14
CA MET A 200 -7.13 -17.41 1.19
C MET A 200 -6.34 -17.64 2.48
N LEU A 201 -7.01 -17.78 3.62
CA LEU A 201 -6.37 -18.06 4.92
C LEU A 201 -5.70 -19.44 4.94
N GLU A 202 -6.30 -20.46 4.30
CA GLU A 202 -5.73 -21.80 4.19
C GLU A 202 -4.45 -21.84 3.33
N THR A 203 -4.34 -20.93 2.35
CA THR A 203 -3.18 -20.86 1.43
C THR A 203 -2.05 -19.96 1.93
N VAL A 204 -2.30 -19.17 2.97
CA VAL A 204 -1.28 -18.30 3.56
C VAL A 204 -0.31 -19.15 4.38
N VAL A 205 0.91 -19.32 3.87
CA VAL A 205 2.04 -19.78 4.68
C VAL A 205 2.37 -18.65 5.67
N PRO A 206 2.33 -18.88 6.99
CA PRO A 206 2.62 -17.81 7.95
C PRO A 206 4.01 -17.25 7.69
N PHE A 207 4.08 -15.95 7.39
CA PHE A 207 5.33 -15.21 7.37
C PHE A 207 5.83 -15.23 8.81
N ARG A 208 6.81 -16.06 9.13
CA ARG A 208 7.53 -15.93 10.39
C ARG A 208 8.28 -14.61 10.31
N SER A 209 7.70 -13.59 10.93
CA SER A 209 8.39 -12.33 11.08
C SER A 209 9.66 -12.61 11.86
N ALA A 210 10.78 -12.10 11.39
CA ALA A 210 12.04 -12.12 12.13
C ALA A 210 11.95 -11.33 13.47
N TRP A 211 10.74 -10.92 13.84
CA TRP A 211 10.40 -10.09 15.00
C TRP A 211 9.69 -10.85 16.13
N ASP A 212 9.25 -12.09 15.92
CA ASP A 212 8.78 -12.92 17.02
C ASP A 212 10.01 -13.46 17.78
N GLY A 213 10.58 -12.59 18.60
CA GLY A 213 11.67 -12.90 19.54
C GLY A 213 11.25 -13.79 20.70
N SER A 214 10.36 -14.75 20.47
CA SER A 214 10.13 -15.89 21.34
C SER A 214 11.04 -17.03 20.86
N CYS A 215 12.28 -17.05 21.35
CA CYS A 215 13.06 -18.27 21.44
C CYS A 215 12.27 -19.23 22.32
N ASP A 216 11.40 -20.04 21.72
CA ASP A 216 10.95 -21.27 22.39
C ASP A 216 12.16 -22.17 22.55
N GLU A 217 12.69 -22.21 23.76
CA GLU A 217 13.58 -23.26 24.25
C GLU A 217 12.86 -24.61 24.07
N ALA A 218 13.07 -25.22 22.93
CA ALA A 218 12.77 -26.63 22.77
C ALA A 218 13.75 -27.42 23.63
N ALA A 219 13.36 -27.69 24.87
CA ALA A 219 13.99 -28.61 25.77
C ALA A 219 13.95 -30.00 25.13
N GLY A 220 15.00 -30.33 24.40
CA GLY A 220 15.26 -31.67 23.91
C GLY A 220 15.87 -32.52 24.98
N THR A 221 15.06 -33.21 25.76
CA THR A 221 15.51 -34.37 26.57
C THR A 221 15.75 -35.56 25.64
N GLY A 222 16.90 -35.56 24.98
CA GLY A 222 17.41 -36.69 24.25
C GLY A 222 18.26 -37.61 25.19
N ARG A 223 17.63 -38.61 25.74
CA ARG A 223 18.28 -39.72 26.48
C ARG A 223 19.09 -40.56 25.49
N ALA A 224 20.40 -40.58 25.66
CA ALA A 224 21.30 -41.48 24.92
C ALA A 224 21.10 -42.94 25.36
N PRO A 225 21.06 -43.94 24.46
CA PRO A 225 21.15 -45.33 24.80
C PRO A 225 22.61 -45.76 24.93
N GLY A 226 22.85 -46.57 25.97
CA GLY A 226 24.14 -47.01 26.47
C GLY A 226 25.02 -47.77 25.47
N ALA A 227 26.31 -47.59 25.64
CA ALA A 227 27.37 -48.42 25.09
C ALA A 227 27.45 -49.75 25.84
N THR A 228 27.26 -50.84 25.12
CA THR A 228 27.65 -52.18 25.59
C THR A 228 28.98 -52.53 24.94
N LYS A 229 29.97 -52.84 25.80
CA LYS A 229 31.26 -53.45 25.43
C LYS A 229 31.04 -54.94 25.02
N VAL A 230 31.63 -55.39 23.96
CA VAL A 230 32.52 -56.50 23.83
C VAL A 230 33.50 -56.27 22.69
#